data_5009b1ec55f6deec6caeba50efc8ce71
#
_entry.id   5009b1ec55f6deec6caeba50efc8ce71
#
_cell.length_a   1.000
_cell.length_b   1.000
_cell.length_c   1.000
_cell.angle_alpha   90.00
_cell.angle_beta   90.00
_cell.angle_gamma   90.00
#
_symmetry.space_group_name_H-M   'P 1'
#
loop_
_entity.id
_entity.type
_entity.pdbx_description
1 polymer ?
#
loop_
_entity_poly.entity_id
_entity_poly.type
_entity_poly.pdbx_seq_one_letter_code
_entity_poly.pdbx_strand_id
1 'polypeptide(L)'
;MGINGEGIGFYQKTLVFVPGALKGEDIYCQVTSVKRNYVEAKLLEVNKKSKFRVVPDCTIYNECGGCQIMHLHYDKQLEFKTDLLHQALKKFAPAGYENYEIRPTIGMQEPKYYRAKLQFQTRKFKGQVKAGLYAQNSHYLVELKDCLV
;
A
#
# COMPACT_ATOMS: atom_id res chain seq x y z
N MET A 1 -8.00 -1.46 6.61
CA MET A 1 -7.03 -0.74 5.74
C MET A 1 -7.83 -0.08 4.62
N GLY A 2 -7.33 1.02 4.09
CA GLY A 2 -7.94 1.74 2.97
C GLY A 2 -7.65 1.07 1.63
N ILE A 3 -8.28 1.59 0.57
CA ILE A 3 -8.24 0.99 -0.77
C ILE A 3 -6.82 0.96 -1.38
N ASN A 4 -5.94 1.88 -0.98
CA ASN A 4 -4.55 1.92 -1.43
C ASN A 4 -3.59 1.18 -0.49
N GLY A 5 -4.10 0.45 0.50
CA GLY A 5 -3.30 -0.28 1.48
C GLY A 5 -2.87 0.53 2.70
N GLU A 6 -3.27 1.81 2.81
CA GLU A 6 -3.01 2.63 3.98
C GLU A 6 -3.74 2.15 5.23
N GLY A 7 -3.12 2.31 6.39
CA GLY A 7 -3.78 2.12 7.68
C GLY A 7 -4.88 3.15 7.89
N ILE A 8 -5.97 2.74 8.52
CA ILE A 8 -7.08 3.62 8.89
C ILE A 8 -7.24 3.60 10.40
N GLY A 9 -7.20 4.76 11.01
CA GLY A 9 -7.46 4.98 12.41
C GLY A 9 -8.45 6.12 12.64
N PHE A 10 -8.75 6.40 13.90
CA PHE A 10 -9.59 7.51 14.29
C PHE A 10 -8.93 8.28 15.43
N TYR A 11 -8.96 9.59 15.34
CA TYR A 11 -8.61 10.49 16.41
C TYR A 11 -9.76 11.46 16.65
N GLN A 12 -10.36 11.46 17.86
CA GLN A 12 -11.51 12.28 18.21
C GLN A 12 -12.63 12.26 17.15
N LYS A 13 -13.02 11.06 16.70
CA LYS A 13 -14.01 10.82 15.63
C LYS A 13 -13.58 11.24 14.21
N THR A 14 -12.40 11.81 14.04
CA THR A 14 -11.86 12.15 12.72
C THR A 14 -11.12 10.96 12.13
N LEU A 15 -11.40 10.66 10.87
CA LEU A 15 -10.73 9.59 10.12
C LEU A 15 -9.28 9.98 9.81
N VAL A 16 -8.34 9.09 10.09
CA VAL A 16 -6.91 9.30 9.85
C VAL A 16 -6.37 8.21 8.94
N PHE A 17 -5.77 8.60 7.81
CA PHE A 17 -5.08 7.71 6.90
C PHE A 17 -3.58 7.75 7.15
N VAL A 18 -2.96 6.58 7.33
CA VAL A 18 -1.54 6.45 7.62
C VAL A 18 -0.92 5.41 6.69
N PRO A 19 -0.31 5.82 5.56
CA PRO A 19 0.44 4.91 4.72
C PRO A 19 1.52 4.16 5.51
N GLY A 20 1.66 2.86 5.24
CA GLY A 20 2.62 2.00 5.92
C GLY A 20 2.18 1.44 7.28
N ALA A 21 1.05 1.88 7.84
CA ALA A 21 0.48 1.29 9.04
C ALA A 21 -0.43 0.10 8.73
N LEU A 22 -0.47 -0.90 9.60
CA LEU A 22 -1.32 -2.07 9.50
C LEU A 22 -2.43 -2.09 10.56
N LYS A 23 -3.49 -2.83 10.29
CA LYS A 23 -4.58 -3.03 11.25
C LYS A 23 -4.07 -3.66 12.55
N GLY A 24 -4.45 -3.07 13.68
CA GLY A 24 -4.12 -3.56 15.02
C GLY A 24 -2.74 -3.16 15.53
N GLU A 25 -2.06 -2.29 14.82
CA GLU A 25 -0.80 -1.68 15.31
C GLU A 25 -1.07 -0.50 16.22
N ASP A 26 -0.15 -0.28 17.16
CA ASP A 26 0.00 0.95 17.93
C ASP A 26 1.14 1.76 17.33
N ILE A 27 0.87 3.00 16.92
CA ILE A 27 1.79 3.79 16.11
C ILE A 27 1.91 5.24 16.58
N TYR A 28 3.08 5.81 16.37
CA TYR A 28 3.25 7.26 16.30
C TYR A 28 3.18 7.73 14.86
N CYS A 29 2.36 8.75 14.61
CA CYS A 29 2.24 9.37 13.29
C CYS A 29 2.19 10.89 13.41
N GLN A 30 2.66 11.56 12.38
CA GLN A 30 2.62 13.01 12.25
C GLN A 30 1.57 13.42 11.23
N VAL A 31 0.63 14.29 11.63
CA VAL A 31 -0.33 14.89 10.71
C VAL A 31 0.40 15.70 9.63
N THR A 32 0.11 15.39 8.38
CA THR A 32 0.69 16.06 7.22
C THR A 32 -0.32 16.92 6.47
N SER A 33 -1.61 16.56 6.52
CA SER A 33 -2.68 17.29 5.86
C SER A 33 -4.01 17.11 6.58
N VAL A 34 -4.74 18.20 6.78
CA VAL A 34 -6.09 18.19 7.34
C VAL A 34 -7.08 18.54 6.24
N LYS A 35 -8.00 17.63 5.95
CA LYS A 35 -9.11 17.80 5.01
C LYS A 35 -10.42 17.95 5.77
N ARG A 36 -11.49 18.30 5.07
CA ARG A 36 -12.82 18.49 5.69
C ARG A 36 -13.32 17.26 6.46
N ASN A 37 -13.10 16.05 5.95
CA ASN A 37 -13.68 14.81 6.47
C ASN A 37 -12.64 13.80 6.96
N TYR A 38 -11.36 14.06 6.76
CA TYR A 38 -10.28 13.14 7.13
C TYR A 38 -8.96 13.87 7.30
N VAL A 39 -8.01 13.17 7.87
CA VAL A 39 -6.63 13.62 8.07
C VAL A 39 -5.68 12.63 7.41
N GLU A 40 -4.63 13.15 6.79
CA GLU A 40 -3.51 12.35 6.30
C GLU A 40 -2.34 12.50 7.27
N ALA A 41 -1.69 11.39 7.58
CA ALA A 41 -0.56 11.40 8.48
C ALA A 41 0.58 10.51 7.96
N LYS A 42 1.80 10.88 8.30
CA LYS A 42 3.02 10.12 8.04
C LYS A 42 3.29 9.21 9.24
N LEU A 43 3.52 7.93 8.99
CA LEU A 43 4.00 6.99 9.98
C LEU A 43 5.41 7.38 10.44
N LEU A 44 5.61 7.54 11.74
CA LEU A 44 6.93 7.81 12.34
C LEU A 44 7.50 6.55 12.97
N GLU A 45 6.69 5.86 13.78
CA GLU A 45 7.13 4.69 14.55
C GLU A 45 5.98 3.71 14.74
N VAL A 46 6.30 2.42 14.84
CA VAL A 46 5.38 1.35 15.20
C VAL A 46 5.76 0.81 16.57
N ASN A 47 5.03 1.22 17.61
CA ASN A 47 5.28 0.81 19.00
C ASN A 47 4.90 -0.65 19.24
N LYS A 48 3.74 -1.06 18.72
CA LYS A 48 3.28 -2.44 18.78
C LYS A 48 2.97 -2.94 17.38
N LYS A 49 3.81 -3.85 16.91
CA LYS A 49 3.67 -4.42 15.56
C LYS A 49 2.52 -5.41 15.49
N SER A 50 1.83 -5.42 14.36
CA SER A 50 0.96 -6.53 13.97
C SER A 50 1.78 -7.80 13.81
N LYS A 51 1.22 -8.95 14.23
CA LYS A 51 1.83 -10.28 13.99
C LYS A 51 1.97 -10.61 12.49
N PHE A 52 1.30 -9.87 11.65
CA PHE A 52 1.34 -10.01 10.19
C PHE A 52 2.26 -9.01 9.50
N ARG A 53 2.95 -8.15 10.26
CA ARG A 53 3.97 -7.29 9.70
C ARG A 53 5.21 -8.09 9.38
N VAL A 54 5.70 -7.95 8.17
CA VAL A 54 6.97 -8.52 7.70
C VAL A 54 7.93 -7.42 7.28
N VAL A 55 9.22 -7.75 7.25
CA VAL A 55 10.22 -6.88 6.63
C VAL A 55 10.14 -7.08 5.13
N PRO A 56 9.92 -6.02 4.34
CA PRO A 56 9.91 -6.12 2.88
C PRO A 56 11.27 -6.58 2.34
N ASP A 57 11.26 -7.52 1.40
CA ASP A 57 12.50 -7.99 0.74
C ASP A 57 13.14 -6.90 -0.15
N CYS A 58 12.35 -5.92 -0.60
CA CYS A 58 12.82 -4.83 -1.42
C CYS A 58 13.56 -3.79 -0.57
N THR A 59 14.83 -3.56 -0.85
CA THR A 59 15.70 -2.64 -0.09
C THR A 59 15.28 -1.17 -0.20
N ILE A 60 14.59 -0.80 -1.27
CA ILE A 60 14.11 0.57 -1.52
C ILE A 60 12.60 0.73 -1.28
N TYR A 61 11.97 -0.24 -0.61
CA TYR A 61 10.52 -0.23 -0.37
C TYR A 61 10.01 1.06 0.27
N ASN A 62 10.75 1.59 1.24
CA ASN A 62 10.36 2.80 1.98
C ASN A 62 10.52 4.10 1.18
N GLU A 63 11.23 4.06 0.06
CA GLU A 63 11.48 5.21 -0.79
C GLU A 63 10.65 5.15 -2.07
N CYS A 64 10.50 3.95 -2.65
CA CYS A 64 9.84 3.72 -3.92
C CYS A 64 8.31 3.72 -3.77
N GLY A 65 7.60 4.43 -4.64
CA GLY A 65 6.13 4.44 -4.68
C GLY A 65 5.49 3.27 -5.44
N GLY A 66 6.28 2.30 -5.91
CA GLY A 66 5.79 1.18 -6.74
C GLY A 66 4.97 0.13 -6.00
N CYS A 67 5.23 -0.08 -4.70
CA CYS A 67 4.57 -1.09 -3.88
C CYS A 67 4.01 -0.50 -2.59
N GLN A 68 2.77 -0.85 -2.20
CA GLN A 68 2.09 -0.26 -1.05
C GLN A 68 1.96 -1.19 0.15
N ILE A 69 1.90 -2.52 -0.04
CA ILE A 69 1.57 -3.48 1.02
C ILE A 69 2.58 -4.63 1.17
N MET A 70 3.81 -4.47 0.67
CA MET A 70 4.85 -5.51 0.79
C MET A 70 5.26 -5.80 2.26
N HIS A 71 5.01 -4.86 3.16
CA HIS A 71 5.22 -5.01 4.61
C HIS A 71 4.13 -5.83 5.31
N LEU A 72 3.11 -6.30 4.59
CA LEU A 72 2.06 -7.19 5.07
C LEU A 72 2.34 -8.62 4.61
N HIS A 73 2.21 -9.63 5.49
CA HIS A 73 2.35 -11.05 5.14
C HIS A 73 1.49 -11.42 3.93
N TYR A 74 2.02 -12.22 3.00
CA TYR A 74 1.40 -12.44 1.70
C TYR A 74 -0.04 -12.98 1.78
N ASP A 75 -0.30 -13.96 2.64
CA ASP A 75 -1.67 -14.48 2.81
C ASP A 75 -2.65 -13.38 3.25
N LYS A 76 -2.18 -12.44 4.07
CA LYS A 76 -3.00 -11.29 4.49
C LYS A 76 -3.16 -10.24 3.40
N GLN A 77 -2.25 -10.18 2.43
CA GLN A 77 -2.46 -9.39 1.21
C GLN A 77 -3.59 -9.98 0.36
N LEU A 78 -3.68 -11.32 0.27
CA LEU A 78 -4.76 -12.01 -0.47
C LEU A 78 -6.11 -11.79 0.22
N GLU A 79 -6.18 -11.98 1.54
CA GLU A 79 -7.38 -11.68 2.32
C GLU A 79 -7.82 -10.22 2.16
N PHE A 80 -6.88 -9.28 2.25
CA PHE A 80 -7.17 -7.85 2.06
C PHE A 80 -7.77 -7.55 0.67
N LYS A 81 -7.25 -8.19 -0.39
CA LYS A 81 -7.80 -8.02 -1.75
C LYS A 81 -9.22 -8.57 -1.86
N THR A 82 -9.51 -9.71 -1.24
CA THR A 82 -10.87 -10.27 -1.15
C THR A 82 -11.80 -9.31 -0.39
N ASP A 83 -11.35 -8.77 0.75
CA ASP A 83 -12.11 -7.80 1.54
C ASP A 83 -12.43 -6.51 0.77
N LEU A 84 -11.49 -6.02 -0.05
CA LEU A 84 -11.73 -4.86 -0.92
C LEU A 84 -12.88 -5.12 -1.92
N LEU A 85 -12.93 -6.33 -2.50
CA LEU A 85 -14.03 -6.71 -3.40
C LEU A 85 -15.36 -6.74 -2.66
N HIS A 86 -15.41 -7.36 -1.47
CA HIS A 86 -16.61 -7.36 -0.62
C HIS A 86 -17.10 -5.94 -0.29
N GLN A 87 -16.18 -5.06 0.11
CA GLN A 87 -16.51 -3.67 0.42
C GLN A 87 -17.02 -2.91 -0.80
N ALA A 88 -16.42 -3.13 -1.97
CA ALA A 88 -16.84 -2.50 -3.22
C ALA A 88 -18.25 -2.97 -3.63
N LEU A 89 -18.52 -4.26 -3.60
CA LEU A 89 -19.83 -4.82 -3.91
C LEU A 89 -20.92 -4.31 -2.95
N LYS A 90 -20.62 -4.30 -1.64
CA LYS A 90 -21.54 -3.75 -0.64
C LYS A 90 -21.81 -2.26 -0.83
N LYS A 91 -20.78 -1.49 -1.19
CA LYS A 91 -20.89 -0.03 -1.38
C LYS A 91 -21.68 0.34 -2.63
N PHE A 92 -21.45 -0.35 -3.73
CA PHE A 92 -22.07 -0.04 -5.01
C PHE A 92 -23.35 -0.85 -5.26
N ALA A 93 -23.55 -1.93 -4.50
CA ALA A 93 -24.74 -2.78 -4.48
C ALA A 93 -25.37 -3.01 -5.89
N PRO A 94 -24.61 -3.52 -6.87
CA PRO A 94 -25.19 -3.82 -8.18
C PRO A 94 -26.30 -4.85 -8.02
N ALA A 95 -27.34 -4.79 -8.86
CA ALA A 95 -28.48 -5.69 -8.77
C ALA A 95 -28.05 -7.15 -8.73
N GLY A 96 -28.51 -7.90 -7.74
CA GLY A 96 -28.22 -9.33 -7.56
C GLY A 96 -26.83 -9.64 -6.99
N TYR A 97 -26.09 -8.65 -6.47
CA TYR A 97 -24.73 -8.88 -5.94
C TYR A 97 -24.71 -9.86 -4.77
N GLU A 98 -25.79 -9.98 -4.01
CA GLU A 98 -25.97 -10.94 -2.91
C GLU A 98 -25.87 -12.39 -3.37
N ASN A 99 -26.12 -12.64 -4.66
CA ASN A 99 -26.08 -13.97 -5.26
C ASN A 99 -24.69 -14.31 -5.85
N TYR A 100 -23.73 -13.38 -5.79
CA TYR A 100 -22.37 -13.63 -6.30
C TYR A 100 -21.59 -14.47 -5.32
N GLU A 101 -21.06 -15.58 -5.77
CA GLU A 101 -20.08 -16.35 -5.02
C GLU A 101 -18.72 -15.65 -5.10
N ILE A 102 -18.27 -15.11 -3.97
CA ILE A 102 -16.95 -14.49 -3.89
C ILE A 102 -15.98 -15.53 -3.34
N ARG A 103 -15.09 -15.98 -4.19
CA ARG A 103 -14.05 -16.93 -3.83
C ARG A 103 -12.82 -16.19 -3.29
N PRO A 104 -12.00 -16.85 -2.42
CA PRO A 104 -10.73 -16.28 -1.99
C PRO A 104 -9.84 -15.87 -3.16
N THR A 105 -9.08 -14.80 -2.99
CA THR A 105 -8.10 -14.37 -4.01
C THR A 105 -7.09 -15.49 -4.27
N ILE A 106 -6.92 -15.86 -5.54
CA ILE A 106 -5.93 -16.83 -5.97
C ILE A 106 -4.54 -16.21 -5.82
N GLY A 107 -3.69 -16.84 -5.01
CA GLY A 107 -2.31 -16.42 -4.79
C GLY A 107 -1.32 -17.10 -5.74
N MET A 108 -0.12 -16.59 -5.77
CA MET A 108 1.05 -17.18 -6.43
C MET A 108 1.89 -17.95 -5.40
N GLN A 109 2.56 -19.02 -5.82
CA GLN A 109 3.53 -19.70 -4.96
C GLN A 109 4.76 -18.81 -4.70
N GLU A 110 5.23 -18.12 -5.74
CA GLU A 110 6.34 -17.18 -5.69
C GLU A 110 5.84 -15.79 -6.17
N PRO A 111 5.45 -14.87 -5.25
CA PRO A 111 4.86 -13.58 -5.62
C PRO A 111 5.92 -12.52 -5.97
N LYS A 112 6.96 -12.93 -6.70
CA LYS A 112 8.05 -12.08 -7.18
C LYS A 112 8.21 -12.22 -8.68
N TYR A 113 8.77 -11.20 -9.33
CA TYR A 113 9.13 -11.19 -10.76
C TYR A 113 7.97 -11.56 -11.70
N TYR A 114 6.75 -11.20 -11.33
CA TYR A 114 5.55 -11.60 -12.08
C TYR A 114 5.14 -10.59 -13.16
N ARG A 115 5.67 -9.37 -13.13
CA ARG A 115 5.32 -8.34 -14.11
C ARG A 115 6.10 -8.52 -15.41
N ALA A 116 5.38 -8.73 -16.51
CA ALA A 116 5.97 -8.74 -17.85
C ALA A 116 6.23 -7.33 -18.41
N LYS A 117 5.67 -6.27 -17.81
CA LYS A 117 5.84 -4.89 -18.27
C LYS A 117 6.02 -3.95 -17.09
N LEU A 118 7.06 -3.13 -17.13
CA LEU A 118 7.32 -2.05 -16.20
C LEU A 118 7.59 -0.74 -16.99
N GLN A 119 6.96 0.34 -16.57
CA GLN A 119 7.16 1.66 -17.16
C GLN A 119 8.03 2.50 -16.23
N PHE A 120 9.27 2.74 -16.64
CA PHE A 120 10.19 3.60 -15.92
C PHE A 120 10.03 5.05 -16.30
N GLN A 121 10.20 5.93 -15.34
CA GLN A 121 10.49 7.34 -15.56
C GLN A 121 11.99 7.51 -15.77
N THR A 122 12.38 8.41 -16.65
CA THR A 122 13.79 8.72 -16.90
C THR A 122 14.07 10.19 -16.59
N ARG A 123 15.24 10.47 -16.03
CA ARG A 123 15.67 11.84 -15.71
C ARG A 123 17.18 11.97 -15.92
N LYS A 124 17.59 13.07 -16.54
CA LYS A 124 19.01 13.44 -16.61
C LYS A 124 19.44 14.09 -15.28
N PHE A 125 20.47 13.56 -14.64
CA PHE A 125 21.04 14.10 -13.43
C PHE A 125 22.57 14.10 -13.54
N LYS A 126 23.20 15.27 -13.40
CA LYS A 126 24.68 15.45 -13.50
C LYS A 126 25.29 14.79 -14.75
N GLY A 127 24.64 14.94 -15.90
CA GLY A 127 25.12 14.37 -17.16
C GLY A 127 24.76 12.91 -17.44
N GLN A 128 24.27 12.18 -16.45
CA GLN A 128 23.86 10.76 -16.56
C GLN A 128 22.33 10.64 -16.66
N VAL A 129 21.85 9.70 -17.43
CA VAL A 129 20.41 9.33 -17.46
C VAL A 129 20.17 8.28 -16.39
N LYS A 130 19.23 8.58 -15.49
CA LYS A 130 18.74 7.65 -14.48
C LYS A 130 17.34 7.21 -14.83
N ALA A 131 17.02 5.94 -14.56
CA ALA A 131 15.69 5.36 -14.73
C ALA A 131 15.17 4.83 -13.38
N GLY A 132 13.87 4.95 -13.15
CA GLY A 132 13.28 4.50 -11.89
C GLY A 132 11.80 4.78 -11.79
N LEU A 133 11.27 4.68 -10.58
CA LEU A 133 9.88 5.02 -10.25
C LEU A 133 9.86 6.26 -9.34
N TYR A 134 8.74 6.96 -9.33
CA TYR A 134 8.58 8.05 -8.38
C TYR A 134 8.36 7.55 -6.96
N ALA A 135 8.90 8.27 -5.99
CA ALA A 135 8.54 8.13 -4.59
C ALA A 135 7.05 8.42 -4.40
N GLN A 136 6.45 7.82 -3.37
CA GLN A 136 5.02 7.97 -3.11
C GLN A 136 4.63 9.45 -2.96
N ASN A 137 3.56 9.85 -3.65
CA ASN A 137 3.02 11.22 -3.66
C ASN A 137 4.05 12.30 -4.04
N SER A 138 5.02 11.98 -4.88
CA SER A 138 6.06 12.92 -5.29
C SER A 138 6.52 12.69 -6.73
N HIS A 139 7.27 13.67 -7.28
CA HIS A 139 8.00 13.56 -8.54
C HIS A 139 9.50 13.29 -8.31
N TYR A 140 9.89 12.90 -7.11
CA TYR A 140 11.25 12.47 -6.83
C TYR A 140 11.52 11.09 -7.43
N LEU A 141 12.51 10.99 -8.31
CA LEU A 141 12.88 9.74 -8.98
C LEU A 141 13.72 8.87 -8.04
N VAL A 142 13.21 7.71 -7.69
CA VAL A 142 13.95 6.64 -7.00
C VAL A 142 14.55 5.73 -8.06
N GLU A 143 15.88 5.72 -8.14
CA GLU A 143 16.59 4.92 -9.12
C GLU A 143 16.43 3.42 -8.83
N LEU A 144 16.04 2.66 -9.83
CA LEU A 144 15.89 1.20 -9.74
C LEU A 144 17.11 0.52 -10.33
N LYS A 145 17.76 -0.33 -9.53
CA LYS A 145 18.79 -1.27 -10.00
C LYS A 145 18.21 -2.67 -10.18
N ASP A 146 17.27 -3.03 -9.32
CA ASP A 146 16.53 -4.28 -9.35
C ASP A 146 15.12 -4.06 -8.85
N CYS A 147 14.14 -4.83 -9.35
CA CYS A 147 12.74 -4.74 -8.95
C CYS A 147 12.17 -6.15 -8.78
N LEU A 148 11.62 -6.42 -7.58
CA LEU A 148 11.07 -7.73 -7.22
C LEU A 148 9.67 -8.02 -7.76
N VAL A 149 9.05 -7.08 -8.50
CA VAL A 149 7.68 -7.22 -9.02
C VAL A 149 7.61 -7.15 -10.53
#